data_5f083163205217f34a7079e5787cdcf3
#
_entry.id   5f083163205217f34a7079e5787cdcf3
#
_cell.length_a   1.000
_cell.length_b   1.000
_cell.length_c   1.000
_cell.angle_alpha   90.00
_cell.angle_beta   90.00
_cell.angle_gamma   90.00
#
_symmetry.space_group_name_H-M   'P 1'
#
loop_
_entity.id
_entity.type
_entity.pdbx_description
1 polymer ?
#
loop_
_entity_poly.entity_id
_entity_poly.type
_entity_poly.pdbx_seq_one_letter_code
_entity_poly.pdbx_strand_id
1 'polypeptide(L)'
;MDNRLFFPATERNKDSIAEVLSRILLKRGYILEIGSGSGEHGVEFQKCFPELTWQSSDPELIHRKSISSWIEHEELNFQMPQPLDIDVEKIPWEIPSELLNSIQGIISINMIHIASWICTKSLFNESGNLLKNGQFLMLYGPFKIGGKHISQSNELIDISLKMQNESWGVRGLEEVSEEAKKNDFIEEELIRMPANNFAVIYRKGSL
;
A
#
# COMPACT_ATOMS: atom_id res chain seq x y z
N MET A 1 -8.82 -8.46 24.60
CA MET A 1 -7.60 -9.27 24.42
C MET A 1 -6.73 -8.53 23.42
N ASP A 2 -5.47 -8.30 23.72
CA ASP A 2 -4.56 -7.61 22.80
C ASP A 2 -4.23 -8.51 21.62
N ASN A 3 -4.61 -8.11 20.41
CA ASN A 3 -4.36 -8.85 19.18
C ASN A 3 -3.31 -8.16 18.28
N ARG A 4 -2.61 -7.15 18.79
CA ARG A 4 -1.63 -6.41 18.01
C ARG A 4 -0.51 -7.32 17.52
N LEU A 5 -0.27 -7.29 16.22
CA LEU A 5 0.89 -7.88 15.56
C LEU A 5 1.97 -6.80 15.38
N PHE A 6 3.21 -7.24 15.35
CA PHE A 6 4.38 -6.37 15.20
C PHE A 6 5.23 -6.89 14.03
N PHE A 7 5.35 -6.07 13.00
CA PHE A 7 6.16 -6.40 11.83
C PHE A 7 7.45 -5.57 11.84
N PRO A 8 8.62 -6.20 12.02
CA PRO A 8 9.90 -5.48 12.15
C PRO A 8 10.24 -4.56 10.96
N ALA A 9 9.61 -4.77 9.80
CA ALA A 9 9.78 -3.90 8.64
C ALA A 9 9.19 -2.53 8.86
N THR A 10 8.04 -2.43 9.55
CA THR A 10 7.33 -1.18 9.79
C THR A 10 8.16 -0.21 10.59
N GLU A 11 8.78 -0.67 11.67
CA GLU A 11 9.63 0.18 12.51
C GLU A 11 10.80 0.80 11.75
N ARG A 12 11.29 0.10 10.72
CA ARG A 12 12.44 0.56 9.93
C ARG A 12 12.07 1.55 8.82
N ASN A 13 10.83 1.57 8.36
CA ASN A 13 10.46 2.30 7.16
C ASN A 13 9.33 3.34 7.34
N LYS A 14 8.59 3.30 8.45
CA LYS A 14 7.44 4.18 8.69
C LYS A 14 7.79 5.67 8.54
N ASP A 15 8.89 6.12 9.15
CA ASP A 15 9.28 7.54 9.14
C ASP A 15 9.65 8.01 7.74
N SER A 16 10.43 7.21 7.01
CA SER A 16 10.82 7.55 5.63
C SER A 16 9.63 7.52 4.66
N ILE A 17 8.66 6.63 4.87
CA ILE A 17 7.41 6.62 4.10
C ILE A 17 6.57 7.84 4.45
N ALA A 18 6.44 8.21 5.74
CA ALA A 18 5.72 9.41 6.17
C ALA A 18 6.31 10.68 5.55
N GLU A 19 7.64 10.78 5.40
CA GLU A 19 8.29 11.90 4.73
C GLU A 19 7.85 12.00 3.25
N VAL A 20 7.81 10.89 2.52
CA VAL A 20 7.29 10.88 1.14
C VAL A 20 5.83 11.30 1.11
N LEU A 21 5.01 10.73 1.99
CA LEU A 21 3.59 11.04 2.08
C LEU A 21 3.33 12.52 2.36
N SER A 22 4.13 13.16 3.20
CA SER A 22 4.00 14.61 3.53
C SER A 22 4.10 15.52 2.30
N ARG A 23 4.74 15.05 1.22
CA ARG A 23 4.93 15.81 -0.03
C ARG A 23 3.76 15.66 -1.00
N ILE A 24 3.04 14.54 -0.95
CA ILE A 24 2.02 14.18 -1.95
C ILE A 24 0.58 14.23 -1.42
N LEU A 25 0.40 14.16 -0.09
CA LEU A 25 -0.91 14.17 0.51
C LEU A 25 -1.53 15.57 0.52
N LEU A 26 -2.84 15.64 0.23
CA LEU A 26 -3.63 16.83 0.50
C LEU A 26 -3.95 16.91 1.99
N LYS A 27 -4.41 18.08 2.45
CA LYS A 27 -4.68 18.27 3.88
C LYS A 27 -5.86 17.48 4.42
N ARG A 28 -6.85 17.12 3.60
CA ARG A 28 -8.09 16.46 4.02
C ARG A 28 -8.53 15.43 3.01
N GLY A 29 -9.28 14.41 3.45
CA GLY A 29 -9.86 13.34 2.64
C GLY A 29 -9.47 11.96 3.16
N TYR A 30 -9.71 10.94 2.37
CA TYR A 30 -9.44 9.56 2.73
C TYR A 30 -8.23 9.02 1.95
N ILE A 31 -7.38 8.30 2.66
CA ILE A 31 -6.35 7.44 2.08
C ILE A 31 -6.78 6.00 2.32
N LEU A 32 -6.87 5.22 1.25
CA LEU A 32 -7.15 3.79 1.32
C LEU A 32 -5.83 3.02 1.27
N GLU A 33 -5.55 2.25 2.31
CA GLU A 33 -4.40 1.35 2.36
C GLU A 33 -4.84 -0.08 2.06
N ILE A 34 -4.21 -0.69 1.07
CA ILE A 34 -4.49 -2.05 0.63
C ILE A 34 -3.39 -3.00 1.13
N GLY A 35 -3.80 -4.05 1.85
CA GLY A 35 -2.89 -5.02 2.45
C GLY A 35 -2.14 -4.43 3.64
N SER A 36 -2.88 -3.89 4.61
CA SER A 36 -2.31 -3.15 5.76
C SER A 36 -1.55 -4.03 6.76
N GLY A 37 -1.69 -5.37 6.68
CA GLY A 37 -0.97 -6.31 7.53
C GLY A 37 -1.21 -6.08 9.03
N SER A 38 -0.15 -5.80 9.79
CA SER A 38 -0.24 -5.56 11.24
C SER A 38 -1.07 -4.34 11.62
N GLY A 39 -1.16 -3.32 10.75
CA GLY A 39 -1.83 -2.05 11.01
C GLY A 39 -0.95 -0.94 11.60
N GLU A 40 0.30 -1.25 11.92
CA GLU A 40 1.25 -0.29 12.51
C GLU A 40 1.48 0.94 11.61
N HIS A 41 1.60 0.76 10.28
CA HIS A 41 1.73 1.87 9.33
C HIS A 41 0.52 2.79 9.38
N GLY A 42 -0.69 2.23 9.29
CA GLY A 42 -1.93 3.01 9.26
C GLY A 42 -2.10 3.90 10.47
N VAL A 43 -1.88 3.37 11.69
CA VAL A 43 -1.99 4.18 12.91
C VAL A 43 -0.90 5.23 13.02
N GLU A 44 0.33 4.93 12.59
CA GLU A 44 1.42 5.90 12.57
C GLU A 44 1.13 7.05 11.60
N PHE A 45 0.67 6.72 10.38
CA PHE A 45 0.33 7.74 9.39
C PHE A 45 -0.91 8.56 9.78
N GLN A 46 -1.90 7.94 10.44
CA GLN A 46 -3.03 8.69 10.98
C GLN A 46 -2.58 9.72 12.02
N LYS A 47 -1.60 9.39 12.88
CA LYS A 47 -1.02 10.36 13.84
C LYS A 47 -0.23 11.45 13.13
N CYS A 48 0.55 11.11 12.10
CA CYS A 48 1.30 12.09 11.32
C CYS A 48 0.39 13.05 10.52
N PHE A 49 -0.77 12.57 10.08
CA PHE A 49 -1.71 13.32 9.23
C PHE A 49 -3.12 13.38 9.85
N PRO A 50 -3.30 14.07 10.98
CA PRO A 50 -4.54 13.99 11.78
C PRO A 50 -5.78 14.59 11.10
N GLU A 51 -5.62 15.39 10.06
CA GLU A 51 -6.75 15.95 9.28
C GLU A 51 -7.20 15.02 8.13
N LEU A 52 -6.46 13.96 7.85
CA LEU A 52 -6.86 12.89 6.93
C LEU A 52 -7.60 11.80 7.68
N THR A 53 -8.31 10.97 6.95
CA THR A 53 -8.83 9.71 7.46
C THR A 53 -8.09 8.57 6.77
N TRP A 54 -7.37 7.80 7.56
CA TRP A 54 -6.66 6.62 7.08
C TRP A 54 -7.55 5.39 7.17
N GLN A 55 -7.93 4.84 6.01
CA GLN A 55 -8.72 3.63 5.93
C GLN A 55 -7.84 2.43 5.61
N SER A 56 -7.54 1.63 6.60
CA SER A 56 -6.83 0.36 6.42
C SER A 56 -7.75 -0.73 5.87
N SER A 57 -7.16 -1.69 5.16
CA SER A 57 -7.84 -2.89 4.68
C SER A 57 -6.92 -4.10 4.60
N ASP A 58 -7.46 -5.29 4.86
CA ASP A 58 -6.72 -6.54 4.72
C ASP A 58 -7.69 -7.72 4.60
N PRO A 59 -7.44 -8.75 3.76
CA PRO A 59 -8.30 -9.91 3.63
C PRO A 59 -8.26 -10.83 4.87
N GLU A 60 -7.14 -10.82 5.61
CA GLU A 60 -6.93 -11.71 6.74
C GLU A 60 -7.59 -11.19 8.01
N LEU A 61 -8.51 -11.96 8.58
CA LEU A 61 -9.19 -11.59 9.82
C LEU A 61 -8.22 -11.32 10.99
N ILE A 62 -7.09 -12.04 11.04
CA ILE A 62 -6.08 -11.85 12.08
C ILE A 62 -5.42 -10.47 11.96
N HIS A 63 -5.18 -10.00 10.73
CA HIS A 63 -4.64 -8.66 10.46
C HIS A 63 -5.68 -7.60 10.81
N ARG A 64 -6.95 -7.75 10.39
CA ARG A 64 -7.99 -6.79 10.77
C ARG A 64 -8.19 -6.68 12.28
N LYS A 65 -8.09 -7.78 13.02
CA LYS A 65 -8.10 -7.75 14.49
C LYS A 65 -6.89 -7.00 15.05
N SER A 66 -5.73 -7.17 14.45
CA SER A 66 -4.52 -6.42 14.83
C SER A 66 -4.70 -4.92 14.59
N ILE A 67 -5.17 -4.54 13.40
CA ILE A 67 -5.45 -3.14 13.05
C ILE A 67 -6.42 -2.52 14.06
N SER A 68 -7.54 -3.19 14.36
CA SER A 68 -8.51 -2.71 15.35
C SER A 68 -7.90 -2.55 16.74
N SER A 69 -7.05 -3.48 17.16
CA SER A 69 -6.35 -3.39 18.44
C SER A 69 -5.32 -2.25 18.48
N TRP A 70 -4.66 -1.97 17.35
CA TRP A 70 -3.77 -0.80 17.22
C TRP A 70 -4.55 0.52 17.29
N ILE A 71 -5.68 0.63 16.58
CA ILE A 71 -6.56 1.81 16.61
C ILE A 71 -7.02 2.09 18.03
N GLU A 72 -7.45 1.05 18.76
CA GLU A 72 -7.87 1.17 20.16
C GLU A 72 -6.71 1.60 21.07
N HIS A 73 -5.53 0.96 20.93
CA HIS A 73 -4.35 1.24 21.73
C HIS A 73 -3.84 2.67 21.58
N GLU A 74 -3.87 3.19 20.35
CA GLU A 74 -3.43 4.56 20.03
C GLU A 74 -4.55 5.60 20.21
N GLU A 75 -5.71 5.18 20.73
CA GLU A 75 -6.88 6.06 21.01
C GLU A 75 -7.41 6.78 19.74
N LEU A 76 -7.29 6.13 18.56
CA LEU A 76 -7.65 6.71 17.27
C LEU A 76 -9.08 6.40 16.79
N ASN A 77 -9.94 5.83 17.65
CA ASN A 77 -11.28 5.35 17.28
C ASN A 77 -12.20 6.42 16.66
N PHE A 78 -11.95 7.70 16.90
CA PHE A 78 -12.74 8.80 16.33
C PHE A 78 -12.19 9.32 15.00
N GLN A 79 -10.92 9.05 14.70
CA GLN A 79 -10.22 9.53 13.50
C GLN A 79 -10.09 8.45 12.44
N MET A 80 -9.92 7.21 12.88
CA MET A 80 -9.58 6.08 12.00
C MET A 80 -10.71 5.04 12.02
N PRO A 81 -11.34 4.77 10.86
CA PRO A 81 -12.39 3.75 10.76
C PRO A 81 -11.84 2.33 10.98
N GLN A 82 -12.73 1.40 11.32
CA GLN A 82 -12.38 -0.02 11.39
C GLN A 82 -11.92 -0.52 10.01
N PRO A 83 -10.99 -1.49 9.97
CA PRO A 83 -10.43 -1.99 8.72
C PRO A 83 -11.48 -2.66 7.84
N LEU A 84 -11.37 -2.45 6.53
CA LEU A 84 -12.21 -3.11 5.54
C LEU A 84 -11.71 -4.54 5.25
N ASP A 85 -12.64 -5.44 4.94
CA ASP A 85 -12.34 -6.77 4.42
C ASP A 85 -12.18 -6.68 2.90
N ILE A 86 -10.97 -6.40 2.43
CA ILE A 86 -10.68 -6.32 1.01
C ILE A 86 -9.68 -7.39 0.63
N ASP A 87 -10.17 -8.38 -0.13
CA ASP A 87 -9.32 -9.28 -0.90
C ASP A 87 -9.09 -8.64 -2.27
N VAL A 88 -7.86 -8.26 -2.54
CA VAL A 88 -7.51 -7.50 -3.75
C VAL A 88 -7.86 -8.24 -5.05
N GLU A 89 -7.92 -9.58 -5.03
CA GLU A 89 -8.32 -10.39 -6.19
C GLU A 89 -9.83 -10.40 -6.43
N LYS A 90 -10.63 -10.12 -5.40
CA LYS A 90 -12.09 -10.11 -5.50
C LYS A 90 -12.60 -8.73 -5.88
N ILE A 91 -12.87 -8.54 -7.13
CA ILE A 91 -13.36 -7.28 -7.70
C ILE A 91 -14.84 -7.37 -8.08
N PRO A 92 -15.61 -6.26 -7.97
CA PRO A 92 -15.22 -4.96 -7.42
C PRO A 92 -15.01 -4.99 -5.90
N TRP A 93 -14.13 -4.11 -5.38
CA TRP A 93 -13.96 -3.99 -3.93
C TRP A 93 -15.21 -3.40 -3.28
N GLU A 94 -15.62 -3.98 -2.16
CA GLU A 94 -16.73 -3.45 -1.36
C GLU A 94 -16.28 -2.24 -0.55
N ILE A 95 -16.34 -1.06 -1.18
CA ILE A 95 -15.99 0.22 -0.55
C ILE A 95 -17.29 0.91 -0.09
N PRO A 96 -17.38 1.35 1.18
CA PRO A 96 -18.50 2.15 1.65
C PRO A 96 -18.74 3.37 0.78
N SER A 97 -20.01 3.64 0.43
CA SER A 97 -20.37 4.69 -0.53
C SER A 97 -19.92 6.10 -0.10
N GLU A 98 -19.83 6.34 1.20
CA GLU A 98 -19.34 7.59 1.78
C GLU A 98 -17.85 7.83 1.51
N LEU A 99 -17.08 6.77 1.28
CA LEU A 99 -15.65 6.86 0.97
C LEU A 99 -15.39 7.13 -0.51
N LEU A 100 -16.23 6.59 -1.42
CA LEU A 100 -15.98 6.58 -2.87
C LEU A 100 -15.63 7.95 -3.47
N ASN A 101 -16.26 9.03 -2.96
CA ASN A 101 -16.02 10.38 -3.47
C ASN A 101 -14.93 11.16 -2.71
N SER A 102 -14.42 10.60 -1.63
CA SER A 102 -13.50 11.26 -0.70
C SER A 102 -12.10 10.69 -0.75
N ILE A 103 -11.89 9.56 -1.43
CA ILE A 103 -10.56 8.94 -1.62
C ILE A 103 -9.69 9.88 -2.44
N GLN A 104 -8.52 10.23 -1.90
CA GLN A 104 -7.50 11.05 -2.55
C GLN A 104 -6.38 10.23 -3.14
N GLY A 105 -6.09 9.09 -2.53
CA GLY A 105 -5.03 8.19 -2.92
C GLY A 105 -5.20 6.80 -2.35
N ILE A 106 -4.56 5.87 -3.00
CA ILE A 106 -4.46 4.48 -2.58
C ILE A 106 -2.98 4.19 -2.31
N ILE A 107 -2.70 3.41 -1.26
CA ILE A 107 -1.34 3.05 -0.87
C ILE A 107 -1.26 1.55 -0.65
N SER A 108 -0.18 0.94 -1.10
CA SER A 108 0.13 -0.46 -0.80
C SER A 108 1.61 -0.64 -0.51
N ILE A 109 1.90 -1.17 0.67
CA ILE A 109 3.26 -1.31 1.20
C ILE A 109 3.63 -2.80 1.22
N ASN A 110 4.62 -3.17 0.43
CA ASN A 110 5.16 -4.54 0.27
C ASN A 110 4.17 -5.60 -0.25
N MET A 111 2.87 -5.35 -0.31
CA MET A 111 1.84 -6.34 -0.62
C MET A 111 2.07 -7.05 -1.96
N ILE A 112 2.39 -6.31 -3.03
CA ILE A 112 2.56 -6.89 -4.38
C ILE A 112 3.70 -7.91 -4.48
N HIS A 113 4.63 -7.91 -3.53
CA HIS A 113 5.76 -8.83 -3.50
C HIS A 113 5.44 -10.13 -2.76
N ILE A 114 4.45 -10.10 -1.85
CA ILE A 114 3.96 -11.22 -1.06
C ILE A 114 2.55 -11.66 -1.47
N ALA A 115 2.22 -11.45 -2.73
CA ALA A 115 0.95 -11.78 -3.35
C ALA A 115 1.19 -12.29 -4.77
N SER A 116 0.20 -12.92 -5.40
CA SER A 116 0.26 -13.33 -6.80
C SER A 116 0.32 -12.12 -7.76
N TRP A 117 0.77 -12.31 -9.00
CA TRP A 117 0.78 -11.23 -9.98
C TRP A 117 -0.63 -10.71 -10.32
N ILE A 118 -1.66 -11.55 -10.17
CA ILE A 118 -3.04 -11.12 -10.38
C ILE A 118 -3.45 -10.04 -9.37
N CYS A 119 -2.92 -10.08 -8.14
CA CYS A 119 -3.16 -9.02 -7.14
C CYS A 119 -2.64 -7.65 -7.63
N THR A 120 -1.48 -7.61 -8.29
CA THR A 120 -0.97 -6.37 -8.88
C THR A 120 -1.90 -5.84 -9.98
N LYS A 121 -2.41 -6.73 -10.85
CA LYS A 121 -3.37 -6.37 -11.89
C LYS A 121 -4.68 -5.84 -11.32
N SER A 122 -5.25 -6.56 -10.36
CA SER A 122 -6.49 -6.16 -9.69
C SER A 122 -6.33 -4.86 -8.93
N LEU A 123 -5.17 -4.64 -8.28
CA LEU A 123 -4.86 -3.39 -7.60
C LEU A 123 -4.91 -2.20 -8.56
N PHE A 124 -4.26 -2.28 -9.73
CA PHE A 124 -4.30 -1.19 -10.70
C PHE A 124 -5.69 -1.02 -11.33
N ASN A 125 -6.38 -2.11 -11.66
CA ASN A 125 -7.74 -2.08 -12.21
C ASN A 125 -8.70 -1.36 -11.26
N GLU A 126 -8.81 -1.81 -10.02
CA GLU A 126 -9.75 -1.22 -9.06
C GLU A 126 -9.32 0.20 -8.62
N SER A 127 -8.03 0.44 -8.46
CA SER A 127 -7.53 1.81 -8.23
C SER A 127 -7.88 2.73 -9.41
N GLY A 128 -7.79 2.23 -10.65
CA GLY A 128 -8.16 2.98 -11.85
C GLY A 128 -9.65 3.32 -11.92
N ASN A 129 -10.52 2.44 -11.38
CA ASN A 129 -11.97 2.67 -11.31
C ASN A 129 -12.35 3.63 -10.17
N LEU A 130 -11.61 3.60 -9.05
CA LEU A 130 -11.90 4.38 -7.85
C LEU A 130 -11.31 5.78 -7.88
N LEU A 131 -10.12 5.93 -8.44
CA LEU A 131 -9.38 7.19 -8.42
C LEU A 131 -9.78 8.09 -9.58
N LYS A 132 -9.91 9.38 -9.29
CA LYS A 132 -10.15 10.45 -10.27
C LYS A 132 -8.82 10.96 -10.83
N ASN A 133 -8.88 11.61 -11.98
CA ASN A 133 -7.70 12.25 -12.58
C ASN A 133 -6.98 13.16 -11.56
N GLY A 134 -5.67 13.03 -11.50
CA GLY A 134 -4.82 13.76 -10.57
C GLY A 134 -4.66 13.10 -9.19
N GLN A 135 -5.45 12.08 -8.85
CA GLN A 135 -5.25 11.28 -7.64
C GLN A 135 -4.16 10.22 -7.85
N PHE A 136 -3.65 9.64 -6.78
CA PHE A 136 -2.46 8.79 -6.85
C PHE A 136 -2.66 7.38 -6.30
N LEU A 137 -1.87 6.44 -6.83
CA LEU A 137 -1.55 5.16 -6.23
C LEU A 137 -0.06 5.16 -5.87
N MET A 138 0.29 4.90 -4.61
CA MET A 138 1.67 4.74 -4.18
C MET A 138 1.95 3.27 -3.85
N LEU A 139 3.02 2.74 -4.43
CA LEU A 139 3.57 1.44 -4.06
C LEU A 139 4.90 1.63 -3.33
N TYR A 140 5.13 0.84 -2.27
CA TYR A 140 6.40 0.80 -1.57
C TYR A 140 6.92 -0.63 -1.49
N GLY A 141 8.22 -0.82 -1.74
CA GLY A 141 8.89 -2.11 -1.57
C GLY A 141 10.17 -2.22 -2.38
N PRO A 142 10.78 -3.40 -2.41
CA PRO A 142 11.93 -3.69 -3.26
C PRO A 142 11.47 -3.91 -4.72
N PHE A 143 12.22 -3.39 -5.69
CA PHE A 143 11.96 -3.61 -7.11
C PHE A 143 13.23 -4.06 -7.83
N LYS A 144 13.06 -4.84 -8.89
CA LYS A 144 14.09 -5.05 -9.91
C LYS A 144 14.04 -3.87 -10.88
N ILE A 145 15.22 -3.49 -11.39
CA ILE A 145 15.37 -2.46 -12.42
C ILE A 145 16.12 -3.10 -13.60
N GLY A 146 15.57 -2.99 -14.80
CA GLY A 146 16.14 -3.66 -15.98
C GLY A 146 16.22 -5.18 -15.82
N GLY A 147 15.23 -5.77 -15.14
CA GLY A 147 15.18 -7.20 -14.84
C GLY A 147 16.19 -7.71 -13.80
N LYS A 148 16.97 -6.82 -13.15
CA LYS A 148 18.02 -7.17 -12.19
C LYS A 148 17.71 -6.66 -10.79
N HIS A 149 18.11 -7.43 -9.78
CA HIS A 149 18.10 -6.93 -8.40
C HIS A 149 19.12 -5.80 -8.24
N ILE A 150 18.74 -4.76 -7.53
CA ILE A 150 19.59 -3.59 -7.27
C ILE A 150 20.60 -3.84 -6.13
N SER A 151 20.42 -4.93 -5.38
CA SER A 151 21.29 -5.33 -4.29
C SER A 151 21.20 -6.83 -4.03
N GLN A 152 22.25 -7.39 -3.43
CA GLN A 152 22.26 -8.78 -2.97
C GLN A 152 21.17 -9.05 -1.91
N SER A 153 20.89 -8.09 -1.03
CA SER A 153 19.82 -8.23 -0.05
C SER A 153 18.45 -8.41 -0.70
N ASN A 154 18.15 -7.69 -1.78
CA ASN A 154 16.89 -7.84 -2.52
C ASN A 154 16.80 -9.18 -3.26
N GLU A 155 17.93 -9.71 -3.73
CA GLU A 155 17.98 -11.05 -4.32
C GLU A 155 17.65 -12.12 -3.27
N LEU A 156 18.24 -12.03 -2.07
CA LEU A 156 17.95 -12.94 -0.97
C LEU A 156 16.47 -12.85 -0.52
N ILE A 157 15.89 -11.65 -0.50
CA ILE A 157 14.46 -11.47 -0.24
C ILE A 157 13.63 -12.18 -1.32
N ASP A 158 13.93 -11.99 -2.62
CA ASP A 158 13.21 -12.64 -3.73
C ASP A 158 13.25 -14.16 -3.61
N ILE A 159 14.41 -14.72 -3.31
CA ILE A 159 14.59 -16.16 -3.08
C ILE A 159 13.72 -16.63 -1.90
N SER A 160 13.80 -15.93 -0.76
CA SER A 160 13.01 -16.26 0.43
C SER A 160 11.50 -16.22 0.20
N LEU A 161 11.03 -15.22 -0.55
CA LEU A 161 9.62 -15.10 -0.89
C LEU A 161 9.16 -16.26 -1.78
N LYS A 162 9.91 -16.59 -2.82
CA LYS A 162 9.61 -17.70 -3.74
C LYS A 162 9.66 -19.06 -3.06
N MET A 163 10.50 -19.23 -2.05
CA MET A 163 10.50 -20.47 -1.24
C MET A 163 9.23 -20.63 -0.40
N GLN A 164 8.61 -19.52 0.02
CA GLN A 164 7.36 -19.54 0.76
C GLN A 164 6.16 -19.75 -0.17
N ASN A 165 6.18 -19.10 -1.33
CA ASN A 165 5.14 -19.25 -2.36
C ASN A 165 5.75 -18.89 -3.73
N GLU A 166 5.66 -19.81 -4.69
CA GLU A 166 6.22 -19.65 -6.04
C GLU A 166 5.65 -18.43 -6.80
N SER A 167 4.44 -18.01 -6.47
CA SER A 167 3.80 -16.83 -7.08
C SER A 167 4.29 -15.50 -6.50
N TRP A 168 5.02 -15.52 -5.38
CA TRP A 168 5.57 -14.33 -4.73
C TRP A 168 6.94 -13.97 -5.30
N GLY A 169 7.40 -12.76 -5.00
CA GLY A 169 8.75 -12.33 -5.36
C GLY A 169 8.87 -10.84 -5.62
N VAL A 170 10.10 -10.38 -5.68
CA VAL A 170 10.43 -8.99 -6.02
C VAL A 170 10.04 -8.73 -7.47
N ARG A 171 9.13 -7.76 -7.69
CA ARG A 171 8.60 -7.43 -9.01
C ARG A 171 9.57 -6.55 -9.79
N GLY A 172 9.52 -6.64 -11.12
CA GLY A 172 10.18 -5.71 -12.02
C GLY A 172 9.43 -4.38 -12.06
N LEU A 173 10.12 -3.25 -11.90
CA LEU A 173 9.50 -1.93 -11.93
C LEU A 173 8.83 -1.69 -13.28
N GLU A 174 9.50 -2.05 -14.36
CA GLU A 174 9.00 -1.87 -15.72
C GLU A 174 7.70 -2.64 -15.97
N GLU A 175 7.61 -3.89 -15.47
CA GLU A 175 6.41 -4.72 -15.59
C GLU A 175 5.24 -4.10 -14.79
N VAL A 176 5.52 -3.58 -13.60
CA VAL A 176 4.52 -2.91 -12.77
C VAL A 176 4.07 -1.61 -13.42
N SER A 177 4.98 -0.81 -13.99
CA SER A 177 4.65 0.45 -14.68
C SER A 177 3.90 0.22 -15.99
N GLU A 178 4.16 -0.89 -16.70
CA GLU A 178 3.35 -1.27 -17.86
C GLU A 178 1.91 -1.67 -17.46
N GLU A 179 1.72 -2.33 -16.29
CA GLU A 179 0.39 -2.61 -15.79
C GLU A 179 -0.34 -1.34 -15.34
N ALA A 180 0.40 -0.40 -14.74
CA ALA A 180 -0.12 0.92 -14.38
C ALA A 180 -0.68 1.66 -15.60
N LYS A 181 0.07 1.71 -16.71
CA LYS A 181 -0.34 2.37 -17.96
C LYS A 181 -1.64 1.81 -18.54
N LYS A 182 -1.86 0.49 -18.45
CA LYS A 182 -3.10 -0.15 -18.95
C LYS A 182 -4.35 0.34 -18.22
N ASN A 183 -4.17 0.92 -17.02
CA ASN A 183 -5.22 1.41 -16.15
C ASN A 183 -5.19 2.94 -16.01
N ASP A 184 -4.63 3.64 -17.00
CA ASP A 184 -4.52 5.10 -17.08
C ASP A 184 -3.72 5.73 -15.93
N PHE A 185 -2.68 5.04 -15.46
CA PHE A 185 -1.71 5.60 -14.53
C PHE A 185 -0.40 5.93 -15.24
N ILE A 186 0.19 7.05 -14.83
CA ILE A 186 1.51 7.49 -15.26
C ILE A 186 2.44 7.42 -14.04
N GLU A 187 3.62 6.81 -14.18
CA GLU A 187 4.67 6.89 -13.18
C GLU A 187 5.14 8.34 -13.08
N GLU A 188 4.79 9.01 -11.97
CA GLU A 188 5.13 10.41 -11.73
C GLU A 188 6.50 10.54 -11.06
N GLU A 189 6.78 9.70 -10.08
CA GLU A 189 8.02 9.77 -9.33
C GLU A 189 8.47 8.39 -8.84
N LEU A 190 9.77 8.12 -8.97
CA LEU A 190 10.46 6.96 -8.42
C LEU A 190 11.45 7.44 -7.35
N ILE A 191 11.14 7.22 -6.09
CA ILE A 191 11.93 7.68 -4.94
C ILE A 191 12.74 6.53 -4.36
N ARG A 192 14.05 6.69 -4.28
CA ARG A 192 14.91 5.74 -3.56
C ARG A 192 14.67 5.84 -2.07
N MET A 193 14.45 4.70 -1.44
CA MET A 193 14.14 4.57 -0.02
C MET A 193 15.22 3.77 0.70
N PRO A 194 15.31 3.87 2.04
CA PRO A 194 16.22 3.04 2.82
C PRO A 194 16.09 1.54 2.56
N ALA A 195 17.13 0.78 2.85
CA ALA A 195 17.21 -0.67 2.69
C ALA A 195 16.91 -1.16 1.26
N ASN A 196 17.33 -0.40 0.25
CA ASN A 196 17.18 -0.73 -1.17
C ASN A 196 15.72 -0.92 -1.62
N ASN A 197 14.80 -0.17 -1.01
CA ASN A 197 13.41 -0.06 -1.44
C ASN A 197 13.20 1.16 -2.35
N PHE A 198 11.98 1.23 -2.89
CA PHE A 198 11.48 2.41 -3.60
C PHE A 198 10.06 2.73 -3.12
N ALA A 199 9.74 4.03 -3.14
CA ALA A 199 8.37 4.49 -3.23
C ALA A 199 8.11 4.90 -4.69
N VAL A 200 7.09 4.30 -5.30
CA VAL A 200 6.71 4.57 -6.69
C VAL A 200 5.34 5.23 -6.67
N ILE A 201 5.28 6.46 -7.18
CA ILE A 201 4.06 7.25 -7.22
C ILE A 201 3.51 7.20 -8.64
N TYR A 202 2.31 6.67 -8.77
CA TYR A 202 1.54 6.63 -10.01
C TYR A 202 0.39 7.63 -9.90
N ARG A 203 0.28 8.53 -10.89
CA ARG A 203 -0.80 9.51 -10.97
C ARG A 203 -1.86 9.06 -11.94
N LYS A 204 -3.14 9.09 -11.53
CA LYS A 204 -4.27 8.81 -12.42
C LYS A 204 -4.44 9.94 -13.43
N GLY A 205 -4.52 9.62 -14.70
CA GLY A 205 -4.75 10.56 -15.79
C GLY A 205 -4.27 9.97 -17.11
N SER A 206 -4.88 10.37 -18.21
CA SER A 206 -4.38 10.06 -19.55
C SER A 206 -3.25 11.01 -19.93
N LEU A 207 -2.24 10.46 -20.58
CA LEU A 207 -1.23 11.23 -21.33
C LEU A 207 -1.87 12.15 -22.37
#